data_0f9c4c116b9dcdc460118d87d66cd26c
#
_entry.id   0f9c4c116b9dcdc460118d87d66cd26c
#
_cell.length_a   1.000
_cell.length_b   1.000
_cell.length_c   1.000
_cell.angle_alpha   90.00
_cell.angle_beta   90.00
_cell.angle_gamma   90.00
#
_symmetry.space_group_name_H-M   'P 1'
#
loop_
_entity.id
_entity.type
_entity.pdbx_description
1 polymer ?
#
loop_
_entity_poly.entity_id
_entity_poly.type
_entity_poly.pdbx_seq_one_letter_code
_entity_poly.pdbx_strand_id
1 'polypeptide(L)'
;MALTLASAARLLSEHGLLREIIQGDAWTLDAQTINGFDKPFGSITYDTRQVVSGALLCCKGRFKAEYLDGIDDRGLAAYVAENDFSATTTAPGLIVNDARKAMSLLSAAFYGYPQNQLKVIGITGTKGKTTTAYLTQAMLNGCSDGKCALFSSADNCLDGHTYVESDLTTPESMDAFRMMREAADNGMKYLVMEVSSQAYKVDRVFGLTFDVAAFLNISPDHISPIEHPTFEDYLHCKRQIV
;
A
#
# COMPACT_ATOMS: atom_id res chain seq x y z
N MET A 1 12.68 -6.58 -11.24
CA MET A 1 13.33 -5.37 -11.81
C MET A 1 13.16 -4.24 -10.81
N ALA A 2 14.17 -3.36 -10.67
CA ALA A 2 14.04 -2.21 -9.80
C ALA A 2 13.02 -1.21 -10.37
N LEU A 3 12.25 -0.54 -9.49
CA LEU A 3 11.28 0.47 -9.90
C LEU A 3 12.00 1.76 -10.31
N THR A 4 11.71 2.27 -11.51
CA THR A 4 12.23 3.52 -12.07
C THR A 4 11.07 4.44 -12.42
N LEU A 5 11.33 5.72 -12.74
CA LEU A 5 10.27 6.63 -13.21
C LEU A 5 9.54 6.05 -14.43
N ALA A 6 10.28 5.52 -15.43
CA ALA A 6 9.69 4.93 -16.62
C ALA A 6 8.82 3.70 -16.32
N SER A 7 9.28 2.79 -15.45
CA SER A 7 8.49 1.62 -15.08
C SER A 7 7.29 1.97 -14.21
N ALA A 8 7.41 2.99 -13.35
CA ALA A 8 6.30 3.52 -12.55
C ALA A 8 5.23 4.16 -13.44
N ALA A 9 5.62 5.04 -14.37
CA ALA A 9 4.71 5.67 -15.32
C ALA A 9 3.97 4.62 -16.16
N ARG A 10 4.69 3.62 -16.69
CA ARG A 10 4.08 2.52 -17.46
C ARG A 10 3.07 1.75 -16.60
N LEU A 11 3.43 1.32 -15.38
CA LEU A 11 2.53 0.59 -14.49
C LEU A 11 1.25 1.38 -14.20
N LEU A 12 1.38 2.67 -13.90
CA LEU A 12 0.23 3.55 -13.65
C LEU A 12 -0.63 3.74 -14.89
N SER A 13 -0.03 3.85 -16.08
CA SER A 13 -0.73 3.96 -17.35
C SER A 13 -1.51 2.69 -17.70
N GLU A 14 -0.90 1.51 -17.51
CA GLU A 14 -1.54 0.20 -17.72
C GLU A 14 -2.79 0.00 -16.84
N HIS A 15 -2.83 0.65 -15.67
CA HIS A 15 -3.97 0.65 -14.76
C HIS A 15 -4.91 1.86 -14.93
N GLY A 16 -4.68 2.72 -15.93
CA GLY A 16 -5.50 3.91 -16.17
C GLY A 16 -5.41 4.97 -15.09
N LEU A 17 -4.34 4.98 -14.29
CA LEU A 17 -4.15 5.92 -13.19
C LEU A 17 -3.29 7.13 -13.56
N LEU A 18 -2.34 7.00 -14.48
CA LEU A 18 -1.48 8.11 -14.91
C LEU A 18 -2.27 9.10 -15.74
N ARG A 19 -2.23 10.37 -15.34
CA ARG A 19 -2.76 11.47 -16.12
C ARG A 19 -1.69 12.13 -16.97
N GLU A 20 -0.57 12.47 -16.37
CA GLU A 20 0.55 13.17 -16.97
C GLU A 20 1.80 13.09 -16.10
N ILE A 21 2.94 13.44 -16.65
CA ILE A 21 4.20 13.64 -15.95
C ILE A 21 4.55 15.11 -16.09
N ILE A 22 4.80 15.80 -14.98
CA ILE A 22 5.13 17.23 -14.96
C ILE A 22 6.53 17.42 -14.37
N GLN A 23 7.35 18.26 -15.01
CA GLN A 23 8.60 18.74 -14.47
C GLN A 23 8.82 20.21 -14.86
N GLY A 24 8.83 21.10 -13.85
CA GLY A 24 8.78 22.55 -14.09
C GLY A 24 7.56 22.94 -14.90
N ASP A 25 7.74 23.69 -15.99
CA ASP A 25 6.65 24.13 -16.89
C ASP A 25 6.31 23.11 -18.01
N ALA A 26 7.03 21.98 -18.06
CA ALA A 26 6.84 20.96 -19.08
C ALA A 26 5.98 19.80 -18.58
N TRP A 27 5.10 19.30 -19.44
CA TRP A 27 4.33 18.09 -19.22
C TRP A 27 4.49 17.09 -20.36
N THR A 28 4.38 15.80 -20.06
CA THR A 28 4.54 14.72 -21.03
C THR A 28 3.78 13.47 -20.58
N LEU A 29 3.56 12.54 -21.48
CA LEU A 29 3.17 11.16 -21.17
C LEU A 29 4.34 10.18 -21.37
N ASP A 30 5.42 10.64 -21.98
CA ASP A 30 6.62 9.84 -22.24
C ASP A 30 7.68 10.10 -21.17
N ALA A 31 7.78 9.18 -20.23
CA ALA A 31 8.75 9.25 -19.15
C ALA A 31 10.21 9.29 -19.63
N GLN A 32 10.50 8.82 -20.85
CA GLN A 32 11.87 8.80 -21.40
C GLN A 32 12.41 10.21 -21.70
N THR A 33 11.53 11.20 -21.77
CA THR A 33 11.92 12.61 -21.95
C THR A 33 12.45 13.26 -20.65
N ILE A 34 12.23 12.59 -19.51
CA ILE A 34 12.66 13.06 -18.19
C ILE A 34 14.10 12.59 -17.89
N ASN A 35 14.97 13.48 -17.47
CA ASN A 35 16.34 13.12 -17.12
C ASN A 35 16.36 12.14 -15.93
N GLY A 36 17.07 11.02 -16.09
CA GLY A 36 17.16 9.99 -15.06
C GLY A 36 15.94 9.08 -14.95
N PHE A 37 15.09 9.02 -16.00
CA PHE A 37 13.89 8.19 -16.07
C PHE A 37 14.13 6.69 -15.81
N ASP A 38 15.34 6.21 -16.07
CA ASP A 38 15.79 4.82 -15.93
C ASP A 38 16.52 4.54 -14.61
N LYS A 39 16.79 5.57 -13.79
CA LYS A 39 17.44 5.41 -12.49
C LYS A 39 16.48 4.73 -11.51
N PRO A 40 16.94 3.66 -10.83
CA PRO A 40 16.15 3.04 -9.79
C PRO A 40 15.87 3.99 -8.63
N PHE A 41 14.63 4.00 -8.12
CA PHE A 41 14.34 4.64 -6.84
C PHE A 41 15.06 3.90 -5.71
N GLY A 42 15.70 4.66 -4.82
CA GLY A 42 16.41 4.11 -3.66
C GLY A 42 15.46 3.78 -2.50
N SER A 43 14.34 4.49 -2.42
CA SER A 43 13.30 4.27 -1.41
C SER A 43 11.94 4.74 -1.92
N ILE A 44 10.88 4.29 -1.22
CA ILE A 44 9.50 4.76 -1.42
C ILE A 44 8.93 5.16 -0.07
N THR A 45 8.23 6.30 0.00
CA THR A 45 7.62 6.79 1.24
C THR A 45 6.36 7.62 0.97
N TYR A 46 5.49 7.74 1.96
CA TYR A 46 4.39 8.71 1.99
C TYR A 46 4.54 9.75 3.11
N ASP A 47 5.70 9.73 3.82
CA ASP A 47 6.05 10.70 4.86
C ASP A 47 7.22 11.56 4.38
N THR A 48 7.00 12.86 4.21
CA THR A 48 8.03 13.80 3.75
C THR A 48 9.26 13.83 4.66
N ARG A 49 9.10 13.51 5.96
CA ARG A 49 10.22 13.46 6.93
C ARG A 49 11.18 12.30 6.66
N GLN A 50 10.71 11.26 5.96
CA GLN A 50 11.48 10.05 5.61
C GLN A 50 12.10 10.15 4.20
N VAL A 51 11.93 11.26 3.49
CA VAL A 51 12.54 11.44 2.18
C VAL A 51 14.07 11.50 2.33
N VAL A 52 14.72 10.64 1.57
CA VAL A 52 16.18 10.57 1.41
C VAL A 52 16.53 10.63 -0.08
N SER A 53 17.80 10.82 -0.41
CA SER A 53 18.24 10.89 -1.82
C SER A 53 17.79 9.67 -2.63
N GLY A 54 17.18 9.95 -3.78
CA GLY A 54 16.64 8.91 -4.65
C GLY A 54 15.23 8.41 -4.26
N ALA A 55 14.55 9.05 -3.32
CA ALA A 55 13.21 8.63 -2.87
C ALA A 55 12.11 8.92 -3.90
N LEU A 56 11.12 8.02 -3.97
CA LEU A 56 9.80 8.27 -4.55
C LEU A 56 8.82 8.61 -3.43
N LEU A 57 8.21 9.80 -3.47
CA LEU A 57 7.25 10.27 -2.47
C LEU A 57 5.81 10.10 -2.99
N CYS A 58 4.95 9.42 -2.24
CA CYS A 58 3.52 9.32 -2.52
C CYS A 58 2.73 10.35 -1.70
N CYS A 59 2.22 11.38 -2.35
CA CYS A 59 1.45 12.47 -1.75
C CYS A 59 -0.02 12.07 -1.65
N LYS A 60 -0.41 11.33 -0.62
CA LYS A 60 -1.78 10.80 -0.44
C LYS A 60 -2.66 11.68 0.43
N GLY A 61 -3.97 11.62 0.21
CA GLY A 61 -4.98 12.26 1.05
C GLY A 61 -4.96 13.78 0.94
N ARG A 62 -5.10 14.48 2.07
CA ARG A 62 -5.08 15.95 2.10
C ARG A 62 -3.66 16.49 2.12
N PHE A 63 -2.84 16.08 1.15
CA PHE A 63 -1.46 16.54 1.03
C PHE A 63 -1.41 18.02 0.63
N LYS A 64 -0.51 18.79 1.22
CA LYS A 64 -0.34 20.22 0.97
C LYS A 64 1.04 20.50 0.39
N ALA A 65 1.13 21.52 -0.49
CA ALA A 65 2.39 21.97 -1.10
C ALA A 65 3.46 22.31 -0.06
N GLU A 66 3.06 22.95 1.05
CA GLU A 66 3.95 23.31 2.18
C GLU A 66 4.77 22.14 2.74
N TYR A 67 4.28 20.90 2.58
CA TYR A 67 5.00 19.71 3.05
C TYR A 67 6.22 19.37 2.18
N LEU A 68 6.33 20.00 1.01
CA LEU A 68 7.47 19.85 0.09
C LEU A 68 8.54 20.95 0.27
N ASP A 69 8.36 21.89 1.20
CA ASP A 69 9.33 22.94 1.42
C ASP A 69 10.71 22.35 1.79
N GLY A 70 11.74 22.70 1.01
CA GLY A 70 13.11 22.19 1.18
C GLY A 70 13.30 20.70 0.83
N ILE A 71 12.34 20.08 0.17
CA ILE A 71 12.40 18.64 -0.16
C ILE A 71 13.50 18.33 -1.19
N ASP A 72 13.80 19.27 -2.09
CA ASP A 72 14.83 19.11 -3.12
C ASP A 72 16.24 18.97 -2.50
N ASP A 73 16.51 19.64 -1.38
CA ASP A 73 17.78 19.51 -0.64
C ASP A 73 17.98 18.11 -0.06
N ARG A 74 16.90 17.32 0.09
CA ARG A 74 16.94 15.93 0.51
C ARG A 74 17.13 14.96 -0.66
N GLY A 75 17.12 15.46 -1.90
CA GLY A 75 17.33 14.68 -3.10
C GLY A 75 16.13 13.83 -3.50
N LEU A 76 14.91 14.38 -3.39
CA LEU A 76 13.70 13.75 -3.91
C LEU A 76 13.89 13.41 -5.40
N ALA A 77 13.65 12.15 -5.78
CA ALA A 77 13.80 11.72 -7.17
C ALA A 77 12.52 11.93 -7.99
N ALA A 78 11.36 11.72 -7.39
CA ALA A 78 10.05 11.96 -8.00
C ALA A 78 8.95 11.98 -6.93
N TYR A 79 7.79 12.55 -7.28
CA TYR A 79 6.59 12.42 -6.46
C TYR A 79 5.42 11.86 -7.27
N VAL A 80 4.44 11.30 -6.55
CA VAL A 80 3.16 10.82 -7.09
C VAL A 80 2.04 11.56 -6.37
N ALA A 81 1.17 12.24 -7.11
CA ALA A 81 0.12 13.07 -6.53
C ALA A 81 -1.11 13.20 -7.44
N GLU A 82 -2.24 13.60 -6.87
CA GLU A 82 -3.43 13.98 -7.64
C GLU A 82 -3.36 15.43 -8.15
N ASN A 83 -2.48 16.24 -7.54
CA ASN A 83 -2.26 17.65 -7.89
C ASN A 83 -0.83 17.88 -8.32
N ASP A 84 -0.65 18.89 -9.15
CA ASP A 84 0.65 19.39 -9.56
C ASP A 84 1.32 20.19 -8.41
N PHE A 85 2.58 19.87 -8.12
CA PHE A 85 3.44 20.55 -7.16
C PHE A 85 4.74 21.08 -7.80
N SER A 86 4.80 21.20 -9.12
CA SER A 86 5.99 21.67 -9.85
C SER A 86 6.44 23.09 -9.46
N ALA A 87 5.54 23.91 -8.92
CA ALA A 87 5.88 25.22 -8.36
C ALA A 87 6.66 25.14 -7.02
N THR A 88 6.69 23.97 -6.34
CA THR A 88 7.31 23.81 -5.02
C THR A 88 8.54 22.92 -5.06
N THR A 89 8.63 22.00 -6.02
CA THR A 89 9.77 21.09 -6.17
C THR A 89 10.19 20.96 -7.64
N THR A 90 11.48 20.77 -7.87
CA THR A 90 12.05 20.50 -9.20
C THR A 90 11.98 19.03 -9.61
N ALA A 91 11.63 18.15 -8.66
CA ALA A 91 11.45 16.73 -8.91
C ALA A 91 10.27 16.47 -9.86
N PRO A 92 10.38 15.53 -10.81
CA PRO A 92 9.27 15.17 -11.68
C PRO A 92 8.09 14.59 -10.90
N GLY A 93 6.87 15.04 -11.24
CA GLY A 93 5.61 14.55 -10.68
C GLY A 93 4.90 13.59 -11.59
N LEU A 94 4.59 12.39 -11.12
CA LEU A 94 3.62 11.48 -11.72
C LEU A 94 2.22 11.89 -11.22
N ILE A 95 1.48 12.61 -12.06
CA ILE A 95 0.15 13.08 -11.72
C ILE A 95 -0.88 12.00 -12.04
N VAL A 96 -1.67 11.64 -11.03
CA VAL A 96 -2.55 10.47 -11.09
C VAL A 96 -4.01 10.83 -10.76
N ASN A 97 -4.93 9.94 -11.14
CA ASN A 97 -6.35 10.10 -10.79
C ASN A 97 -6.63 9.72 -9.32
N ASP A 98 -5.80 8.85 -8.73
CA ASP A 98 -5.99 8.33 -7.37
C ASP A 98 -4.61 7.98 -6.78
N ALA A 99 -4.16 8.82 -5.84
CA ALA A 99 -2.84 8.66 -5.22
C ALA A 99 -2.74 7.44 -4.30
N ARG A 100 -3.87 6.97 -3.71
CA ARG A 100 -3.86 5.79 -2.84
C ARG A 100 -3.73 4.50 -3.64
N LYS A 101 -4.46 4.37 -4.75
CA LYS A 101 -4.33 3.25 -5.69
C LYS A 101 -2.94 3.23 -6.33
N ALA A 102 -2.45 4.40 -6.76
CA ALA A 102 -1.10 4.53 -7.29
C ALA A 102 -0.05 4.08 -6.27
N MET A 103 -0.15 4.55 -5.01
CA MET A 103 0.74 4.15 -3.92
C MET A 103 0.73 2.63 -3.72
N SER A 104 -0.43 1.99 -3.74
CA SER A 104 -0.53 0.54 -3.57
C SER A 104 0.22 -0.23 -4.67
N LEU A 105 -0.05 0.10 -5.94
CA LEU A 105 0.60 -0.56 -7.08
C LEU A 105 2.11 -0.32 -7.10
N LEU A 106 2.54 0.91 -6.87
CA LEU A 106 3.96 1.27 -6.86
C LEU A 106 4.71 0.62 -5.70
N SER A 107 4.07 0.50 -4.53
CA SER A 107 4.64 -0.22 -3.38
C SER A 107 4.80 -1.71 -3.66
N ALA A 108 3.78 -2.35 -4.24
CA ALA A 108 3.89 -3.75 -4.65
C ALA A 108 5.07 -3.96 -5.61
N ALA A 109 5.21 -3.09 -6.61
CA ALA A 109 6.29 -3.16 -7.59
C ALA A 109 7.67 -2.87 -6.96
N PHE A 110 7.77 -1.84 -6.09
CA PHE A 110 9.01 -1.48 -5.41
C PHE A 110 9.54 -2.62 -4.54
N TYR A 111 8.65 -3.28 -3.80
CA TYR A 111 9.01 -4.43 -2.94
C TYR A 111 9.04 -5.77 -3.69
N GLY A 112 8.94 -5.77 -5.04
CA GLY A 112 9.12 -6.96 -5.88
C GLY A 112 7.94 -7.93 -5.81
N TYR A 113 6.72 -7.43 -5.62
CA TYR A 113 5.47 -8.20 -5.57
C TYR A 113 5.51 -9.33 -4.54
N PRO A 114 5.77 -9.04 -3.25
CA PRO A 114 5.95 -10.06 -2.22
C PRO A 114 4.70 -10.92 -2.00
N GLN A 115 3.50 -10.39 -2.28
CA GLN A 115 2.25 -11.15 -2.22
C GLN A 115 2.24 -12.38 -3.15
N ASN A 116 3.03 -12.39 -4.21
CA ASN A 116 3.14 -13.54 -5.12
C ASN A 116 4.01 -14.67 -4.55
N GLN A 117 4.73 -14.41 -3.46
CA GLN A 117 5.60 -15.38 -2.79
C GLN A 117 4.94 -15.98 -1.53
N LEU A 118 3.81 -15.41 -1.11
CA LEU A 118 3.03 -15.82 0.04
C LEU A 118 1.67 -16.36 -0.40
N LYS A 119 1.12 -17.29 0.37
CA LYS A 119 -0.31 -17.62 0.29
C LYS A 119 -1.06 -16.70 1.23
N VAL A 120 -1.82 -15.76 0.68
CA VAL A 120 -2.47 -14.69 1.44
C VAL A 120 -3.91 -15.06 1.78
N ILE A 121 -4.22 -15.11 3.07
CA ILE A 121 -5.54 -15.39 3.62
C ILE A 121 -6.11 -14.10 4.19
N GLY A 122 -7.15 -13.56 3.57
CA GLY A 122 -7.86 -12.37 4.02
C GLY A 122 -9.09 -12.71 4.86
N ILE A 123 -9.23 -12.07 6.03
CA ILE A 123 -10.35 -12.30 6.93
C ILE A 123 -11.07 -10.98 7.21
N THR A 124 -12.36 -10.90 6.85
CA THR A 124 -13.21 -9.76 7.17
C THR A 124 -14.46 -10.18 7.96
N GLY A 125 -15.12 -9.21 8.55
CA GLY A 125 -16.33 -9.38 9.36
C GLY A 125 -16.49 -8.23 10.34
N THR A 126 -17.66 -8.10 10.94
CA THR A 126 -17.88 -7.14 12.03
C THR A 126 -17.14 -7.60 13.28
N LYS A 127 -17.32 -8.83 13.70
CA LYS A 127 -16.73 -9.43 14.91
C LYS A 127 -15.96 -10.72 14.56
N GLY A 128 -15.00 -11.06 15.41
CA GLY A 128 -14.29 -12.34 15.36
C GLY A 128 -13.08 -12.38 14.41
N LYS A 129 -12.75 -11.32 13.69
CA LYS A 129 -11.60 -11.28 12.76
C LYS A 129 -10.29 -11.66 13.46
N THR A 130 -9.94 -10.97 14.52
CA THR A 130 -8.71 -11.19 15.29
C THR A 130 -8.61 -12.62 15.81
N THR A 131 -9.65 -13.12 16.47
CA THR A 131 -9.67 -14.49 16.98
C THR A 131 -9.47 -15.50 15.85
N THR A 132 -10.20 -15.33 14.73
CA THR A 132 -10.07 -16.22 13.57
C THR A 132 -8.68 -16.13 12.94
N ALA A 133 -8.10 -14.93 12.85
CA ALA A 133 -6.75 -14.73 12.31
C ALA A 133 -5.68 -15.47 13.14
N TYR A 134 -5.71 -15.32 14.45
CA TYR A 134 -4.77 -16.04 15.34
C TYR A 134 -4.95 -17.56 15.30
N LEU A 135 -6.20 -18.05 15.31
CA LEU A 135 -6.46 -19.49 15.21
C LEU A 135 -5.97 -20.04 13.85
N THR A 136 -6.22 -19.31 12.77
CA THR A 136 -5.76 -19.69 11.42
C THR A 136 -4.22 -19.69 11.35
N GLN A 137 -3.58 -18.66 11.88
CA GLN A 137 -2.11 -18.62 11.95
C GLN A 137 -1.56 -19.79 12.77
N ALA A 138 -2.11 -20.07 13.95
CA ALA A 138 -1.67 -21.18 14.81
C ALA A 138 -1.80 -22.53 14.10
N MET A 139 -2.91 -22.77 13.39
CA MET A 139 -3.12 -23.99 12.60
C MET A 139 -2.11 -24.09 11.46
N LEU A 140 -1.90 -23.02 10.71
CA LEU A 140 -0.93 -23.00 9.60
C LEU A 140 0.52 -23.14 10.11
N ASN A 141 0.87 -22.52 11.21
CA ASN A 141 2.19 -22.72 11.85
C ASN A 141 2.41 -24.17 12.25
N GLY A 142 1.38 -24.84 12.82
CA GLY A 142 1.46 -26.26 13.13
C GLY A 142 1.65 -27.17 11.92
N CYS A 143 1.15 -26.76 10.75
CA CYS A 143 1.26 -27.54 9.51
C CYS A 143 2.48 -27.13 8.63
N SER A 144 3.09 -26.00 8.88
CA SER A 144 4.14 -25.41 8.02
C SER A 144 5.49 -25.20 8.70
N ASP A 145 5.67 -25.72 9.90
CA ASP A 145 6.89 -25.54 10.70
C ASP A 145 7.15 -24.05 11.01
N GLY A 146 6.10 -23.36 11.50
CA GLY A 146 6.18 -21.97 11.92
C GLY A 146 6.19 -20.93 10.78
N LYS A 147 5.80 -21.29 9.56
CA LYS A 147 5.96 -20.42 8.37
C LYS A 147 4.70 -19.61 8.02
N CYS A 148 4.02 -19.03 9.00
CA CYS A 148 2.84 -18.20 8.79
C CYS A 148 2.98 -16.84 9.46
N ALA A 149 3.02 -15.79 8.65
CA ALA A 149 2.96 -14.40 9.11
C ALA A 149 1.52 -14.00 9.49
N LEU A 150 1.39 -12.93 10.26
CA LEU A 150 0.11 -12.37 10.72
C LEU A 150 0.11 -10.85 10.60
N PHE A 151 -0.98 -10.28 10.05
CA PHE A 151 -1.35 -8.88 10.22
C PHE A 151 -2.70 -8.83 10.94
N SER A 152 -2.72 -8.28 12.14
CA SER A 152 -3.95 -8.19 12.94
C SER A 152 -4.11 -6.81 13.60
N SER A 153 -5.26 -6.59 14.21
CA SER A 153 -5.52 -5.35 14.95
C SER A 153 -4.78 -5.28 16.30
N ALA A 154 -4.26 -6.39 16.80
CA ALA A 154 -3.48 -6.43 18.03
C ALA A 154 -1.98 -6.42 17.73
N ASP A 155 -1.51 -7.38 16.95
CA ASP A 155 -0.09 -7.55 16.65
C ASP A 155 0.14 -7.91 15.20
N ASN A 156 1.36 -7.62 14.72
CA ASN A 156 1.92 -8.16 13.49
C ASN A 156 3.02 -9.17 13.82
N CYS A 157 3.11 -10.25 13.06
CA CYS A 157 4.15 -11.26 13.18
C CYS A 157 4.72 -11.58 11.79
N LEU A 158 5.99 -11.31 11.56
CA LEU A 158 6.62 -11.41 10.23
C LEU A 158 7.60 -12.59 10.10
N ASP A 159 7.83 -13.32 11.19
CA ASP A 159 8.80 -14.42 11.28
C ASP A 159 8.21 -15.71 11.87
N GLY A 160 6.90 -15.71 12.15
CA GLY A 160 6.15 -16.83 12.72
C GLY A 160 6.18 -16.94 14.25
N HIS A 161 6.95 -16.10 14.94
CA HIS A 161 7.14 -16.21 16.40
C HIS A 161 7.31 -14.88 17.15
N THR A 162 7.73 -13.80 16.51
CA THR A 162 7.88 -12.48 17.14
C THR A 162 6.66 -11.61 16.85
N TYR A 163 5.95 -11.22 17.90
CA TYR A 163 4.74 -10.39 17.82
C TYR A 163 5.07 -8.96 18.21
N VAL A 164 4.73 -8.01 17.35
CA VAL A 164 4.93 -6.57 17.54
C VAL A 164 3.58 -5.87 17.45
N GLU A 165 3.27 -5.01 18.42
CA GLU A 165 2.01 -4.25 18.47
C GLU A 165 1.70 -3.56 17.15
N SER A 166 0.44 -3.60 16.74
CA SER A 166 -0.04 -3.08 15.47
C SER A 166 -0.72 -1.72 15.65
N ASP A 167 -0.39 -0.76 14.80
CA ASP A 167 -1.05 0.56 14.77
C ASP A 167 -2.43 0.52 14.08
N LEU A 168 -2.63 -0.42 13.15
CA LEU A 168 -3.82 -0.49 12.30
C LEU A 168 -4.24 -1.94 12.07
N THR A 169 -5.55 -2.22 12.11
CA THR A 169 -6.11 -3.54 11.76
C THR A 169 -5.63 -4.04 10.39
N THR A 170 -5.58 -3.14 9.42
CA THR A 170 -5.01 -3.39 8.08
C THR A 170 -4.01 -2.26 7.83
N PRO A 171 -2.73 -2.55 7.67
CA PRO A 171 -1.70 -1.54 7.42
C PRO A 171 -2.00 -0.69 6.18
N GLU A 172 -1.42 0.51 6.10
CA GLU A 172 -1.39 1.27 4.84
C GLU A 172 -0.72 0.42 3.75
N SER A 173 -1.14 0.56 2.50
CA SER A 173 -0.70 -0.34 1.42
C SER A 173 0.83 -0.43 1.30
N MET A 174 1.54 0.69 1.46
CA MET A 174 3.00 0.71 1.40
C MET A 174 3.62 -0.10 2.55
N ASP A 175 3.11 0.06 3.76
CA ASP A 175 3.58 -0.70 4.93
C ASP A 175 3.24 -2.18 4.79
N ALA A 176 2.05 -2.51 4.27
CA ALA A 176 1.65 -3.88 4.02
C ALA A 176 2.61 -4.59 3.07
N PHE A 177 2.96 -3.98 1.93
CA PHE A 177 3.91 -4.59 0.98
C PHE A 177 5.34 -4.64 1.52
N ARG A 178 5.79 -3.65 2.30
CA ARG A 178 7.07 -3.70 3.01
C ARG A 178 7.12 -4.89 3.97
N MET A 179 6.08 -5.03 4.80
CA MET A 179 5.97 -6.11 5.78
C MET A 179 5.82 -7.49 5.10
N MET A 180 5.08 -7.58 3.98
CA MET A 180 5.03 -8.81 3.17
C MET A 180 6.40 -9.17 2.60
N ARG A 181 7.20 -8.18 2.16
CA ARG A 181 8.57 -8.43 1.71
C ARG A 181 9.43 -8.99 2.83
N GLU A 182 9.38 -8.37 4.01
CA GLU A 182 10.09 -8.83 5.20
C GLU A 182 9.65 -10.26 5.60
N ALA A 183 8.35 -10.55 5.62
CA ALA A 183 7.84 -11.89 5.89
C ALA A 183 8.35 -12.92 4.86
N ALA A 184 8.35 -12.58 3.57
CA ALA A 184 8.87 -13.47 2.54
C ALA A 184 10.39 -13.70 2.69
N ASP A 185 11.15 -12.66 3.04
CA ASP A 185 12.60 -12.75 3.30
C ASP A 185 12.90 -13.58 4.56
N ASN A 186 12.03 -13.56 5.56
CA ASN A 186 12.06 -14.44 6.73
C ASN A 186 11.64 -15.89 6.41
N GLY A 187 11.31 -16.19 5.15
CA GLY A 187 10.95 -17.54 4.70
C GLY A 187 9.51 -17.95 5.01
N MET A 188 8.63 -16.99 5.31
CA MET A 188 7.20 -17.27 5.46
C MET A 188 6.61 -17.78 4.15
N LYS A 189 5.63 -18.69 4.26
CA LYS A 189 4.87 -19.24 3.13
C LYS A 189 3.44 -18.75 3.10
N TYR A 190 2.93 -18.39 4.27
CA TYR A 190 1.55 -17.96 4.47
C TYR A 190 1.53 -16.59 5.13
N LEU A 191 0.50 -15.82 4.81
CA LEU A 191 0.13 -14.61 5.52
C LEU A 191 -1.37 -14.66 5.82
N VAL A 192 -1.72 -14.59 7.08
CA VAL A 192 -3.11 -14.35 7.51
C VAL A 192 -3.24 -12.88 7.84
N MET A 193 -4.23 -12.20 7.27
CA MET A 193 -4.44 -10.78 7.56
C MET A 193 -5.91 -10.43 7.80
N GLU A 194 -6.13 -9.59 8.81
CA GLU A 194 -7.42 -8.95 8.98
C GLU A 194 -7.61 -7.86 7.93
N VAL A 195 -8.78 -7.86 7.28
CA VAL A 195 -9.16 -6.86 6.30
C VAL A 195 -10.36 -6.08 6.83
N SER A 196 -10.12 -4.84 7.25
CA SER A 196 -11.17 -3.93 7.72
C SER A 196 -11.98 -3.37 6.55
N SER A 197 -13.19 -2.89 6.82
CA SER A 197 -13.98 -2.17 5.80
C SER A 197 -13.27 -0.90 5.33
N GLN A 198 -12.56 -0.20 6.23
CA GLN A 198 -11.75 0.95 5.90
C GLN A 198 -10.61 0.62 4.93
N ALA A 199 -10.06 -0.60 4.99
CA ALA A 199 -9.01 -1.02 4.07
C ALA A 199 -9.45 -0.95 2.60
N TYR A 200 -10.70 -1.32 2.32
CA TYR A 200 -11.29 -1.14 0.99
C TYR A 200 -11.67 0.30 0.69
N LYS A 201 -12.25 1.00 1.67
CA LYS A 201 -12.69 2.39 1.48
C LYS A 201 -11.55 3.36 1.14
N VAL A 202 -10.37 3.10 1.64
CA VAL A 202 -9.18 3.94 1.41
C VAL A 202 -8.05 3.22 0.65
N ASP A 203 -8.41 2.19 -0.11
CA ASP A 203 -7.56 1.49 -1.07
C ASP A 203 -6.27 0.86 -0.49
N ARG A 204 -6.26 0.48 0.80
CA ARG A 204 -5.10 -0.16 1.45
C ARG A 204 -4.75 -1.53 0.87
N VAL A 205 -5.75 -2.22 0.32
CA VAL A 205 -5.61 -3.55 -0.28
C VAL A 205 -5.83 -3.54 -1.80
N PHE A 206 -5.76 -2.37 -2.43
CA PHE A 206 -5.91 -2.26 -3.88
C PHE A 206 -4.81 -3.04 -4.61
N GLY A 207 -5.20 -3.87 -5.58
CA GLY A 207 -4.28 -4.73 -6.32
C GLY A 207 -3.77 -5.95 -5.54
N LEU A 208 -4.22 -6.14 -4.29
CA LEU A 208 -3.96 -7.36 -3.54
C LEU A 208 -5.09 -8.36 -3.76
N THR A 209 -4.75 -9.58 -4.16
CA THR A 209 -5.67 -10.70 -4.27
C THR A 209 -5.40 -11.70 -3.15
N PHE A 210 -6.47 -12.31 -2.63
CA PHE A 210 -6.37 -13.31 -1.59
C PHE A 210 -6.45 -14.71 -2.22
N ASP A 211 -5.56 -15.64 -1.82
CA ASP A 211 -5.69 -17.06 -2.17
C ASP A 211 -6.91 -17.67 -1.47
N VAL A 212 -7.21 -17.21 -0.27
CA VAL A 212 -8.40 -17.55 0.49
C VAL A 212 -9.00 -16.29 1.10
N ALA A 213 -10.30 -16.09 0.93
CA ALA A 213 -11.05 -15.00 1.53
C ALA A 213 -12.15 -15.53 2.46
N ALA A 214 -12.24 -14.99 3.68
CA ALA A 214 -13.24 -15.35 4.66
C ALA A 214 -14.07 -14.13 5.07
N PHE A 215 -15.37 -14.17 4.80
CA PHE A 215 -16.36 -13.21 5.27
C PHE A 215 -17.14 -13.83 6.42
N LEU A 216 -16.80 -13.48 7.67
CA LEU A 216 -17.30 -14.16 8.86
C LEU A 216 -18.76 -13.82 9.19
N ASN A 217 -19.06 -12.53 9.24
CA ASN A 217 -20.38 -12.01 9.61
C ASN A 217 -20.49 -10.52 9.31
N ILE A 218 -21.70 -10.00 9.35
CA ILE A 218 -22.03 -8.58 9.23
C ILE A 218 -23.16 -8.20 10.19
N SER A 219 -22.97 -7.11 10.89
CA SER A 219 -24.00 -6.42 11.68
C SER A 219 -23.74 -4.92 11.65
N PRO A 220 -24.74 -4.06 11.92
CA PRO A 220 -24.52 -2.62 11.99
C PRO A 220 -23.39 -2.26 12.97
N ASP A 221 -22.34 -1.65 12.45
CA ASP A 221 -21.16 -1.17 13.18
C ASP A 221 -20.44 -0.14 12.33
N HIS A 222 -19.61 0.73 12.92
CA HIS A 222 -18.85 1.75 12.21
C HIS A 222 -19.69 2.70 11.34
N ILE A 223 -21.00 2.87 11.65
CA ILE A 223 -21.86 3.78 10.90
C ILE A 223 -21.69 5.18 11.46
N SER A 224 -20.98 6.02 10.71
CA SER A 224 -20.71 7.42 11.03
C SER A 224 -20.39 8.21 9.76
N PRO A 225 -20.54 9.56 9.77
CA PRO A 225 -20.18 10.39 8.64
C PRO A 225 -18.68 10.30 8.24
N ILE A 226 -17.82 9.86 9.15
CA ILE A 226 -16.36 9.78 8.94
C ILE A 226 -15.95 8.41 8.41
N GLU A 227 -16.54 7.32 8.93
CA GLU A 227 -16.19 5.96 8.53
C GLU A 227 -17.10 5.47 7.40
N HIS A 228 -18.33 5.08 7.72
CA HIS A 228 -19.32 4.62 6.74
C HIS A 228 -20.62 5.39 6.92
N PRO A 229 -21.05 6.19 5.94
CA PRO A 229 -22.27 7.00 6.09
C PRO A 229 -23.54 6.14 6.21
N THR A 230 -23.54 4.92 5.66
CA THR A 230 -24.66 3.98 5.72
C THR A 230 -24.19 2.55 5.94
N PHE A 231 -25.13 1.68 6.32
CA PHE A 231 -24.85 0.25 6.44
C PHE A 231 -24.53 -0.39 5.06
N GLU A 232 -25.15 0.10 4.01
CA GLU A 232 -24.91 -0.36 2.63
C GLU A 232 -23.48 -0.06 2.20
N ASP A 233 -22.93 1.13 2.52
CA ASP A 233 -21.52 1.48 2.27
C ASP A 233 -20.58 0.54 3.05
N TYR A 234 -20.90 0.28 4.33
CA TYR A 234 -20.14 -0.65 5.16
C TYR A 234 -20.15 -2.08 4.61
N LEU A 235 -21.35 -2.58 4.24
CA LEU A 235 -21.51 -3.90 3.61
C LEU A 235 -20.80 -3.95 2.26
N HIS A 236 -20.94 -2.91 1.42
CA HIS A 236 -20.27 -2.83 0.12
C HIS A 236 -18.75 -2.96 0.28
N CYS A 237 -18.15 -2.21 1.20
CA CYS A 237 -16.71 -2.31 1.45
C CYS A 237 -16.28 -3.71 1.87
N LYS A 238 -16.98 -4.35 2.81
CA LYS A 238 -16.59 -5.69 3.29
C LYS A 238 -16.76 -6.80 2.26
N ARG A 239 -17.80 -6.73 1.42
CA ARG A 239 -18.03 -7.78 0.41
C ARG A 239 -17.07 -7.75 -0.77
N GLN A 240 -16.21 -6.75 -0.88
CA GLN A 240 -15.16 -6.71 -1.91
C GLN A 240 -14.07 -7.79 -1.70
N ILE A 241 -14.06 -8.46 -0.55
CA ILE A 241 -13.09 -9.53 -0.27
C ILE A 241 -13.41 -10.83 -1.03
N VAL A 242 -14.65 -11.01 -1.48
CA VAL A 242 -15.16 -12.22 -2.14
C VAL A 242 -15.52 -11.99 -3.61
#